data_6781eeba6f44e17546c6dfcc334f2fa6
#
_entry.id   6781eeba6f44e17546c6dfcc334f2fa6
#
_cell.length_a   1.000
_cell.length_b   1.000
_cell.length_c   1.000
_cell.angle_alpha   90.00
_cell.angle_beta   90.00
_cell.angle_gamma   90.00
#
_symmetry.space_group_name_H-M   'P 1'
#
loop_
_entity.id
_entity.type
_entity.pdbx_description
1 polymer ?
#
loop_
_entity_poly.entity_id
_entity_poly.type
_entity_poly.pdbx_seq_one_letter_code
_entity_poly.pdbx_strand_id
1 'polypeptide(L)'
;LNNFELPKHGMQEENLDDMEDFVKASVFDDSPIINSREDLIDADCATPEGLGFSDKLLSFLKLSKKIDDRGNMLRVFTAPETAWVHNLIKLHGKAFDFTGRRYLIPIYNGNQKMILLQTARQVEKSTFLGNKIVTRSAVIPYFRTLYVSPSHIQTRTFSNDRLKPAIESSPIISKYLQNSRVSQQVFEKGFTNGSFIFLRSAFLSADRARGISADQICLDELQDILISNVPVILQCLSHSKYQYQFFAGTPKTHDNCISQTWERTTQCEWMVPCSHCSAITGKKWNYLDKTNIGLHGPICKYCGNAIDVSIGEWQKAKQSDFYGYRINQLMVPWIVKKESDAWKTLIMQMETYPESQFQNEVLGLAFDNASKPITRAQLMQCCDPNHHFIKDPFKLTAEDIEVVNNSALIGGIDWGEGQDGSDKGLKGKFKTASYTVFTVGAYSAYDKFKVHFMKRFTGKEIDPEYIVNYVAAVFQRLGMKMIGVDWGFGWGVNNALFRKIGPKNCVQFMYVDRQKQTRKWDHIGYKYQMMRNHVISEVFYGLKKQDFVFPRYEEWESFAKDFLNVGVEYSEYQRKMMYVHRSSEPDDALHSLLYCREAAKVFHGRYV
;
A
#
# COMPACT_ATOMS: atom_id res chain seq x y z
N LEU A 1 17.21 25.37 -6.90
CA LEU A 1 18.45 25.83 -6.25
C LEU A 1 18.22 27.16 -5.56
N ASN A 2 17.41 27.20 -4.52
CA ASN A 2 17.24 28.40 -3.70
C ASN A 2 17.38 28.01 -2.23
N ASN A 3 18.24 28.73 -1.60
CA ASN A 3 18.57 28.87 -0.19
C ASN A 3 17.49 28.28 0.78
N PHE A 4 17.75 27.11 1.31
CA PHE A 4 17.11 26.63 2.53
C PHE A 4 17.94 27.16 3.72
N GLU A 5 17.53 28.28 4.26
CA GLU A 5 17.90 28.67 5.63
C GLU A 5 17.07 27.82 6.59
N LEU A 6 17.77 26.97 7.34
CA LEU A 6 17.19 26.18 8.42
C LEU A 6 16.83 27.09 9.59
N PRO A 7 15.63 26.99 10.19
CA PRO A 7 15.35 27.69 11.44
C PRO A 7 16.25 27.16 12.56
N LYS A 8 17.07 28.01 13.11
CA LYS A 8 17.78 27.79 14.37
C LYS A 8 16.76 27.84 15.51
N HIS A 9 16.17 26.70 15.89
CA HIS A 9 15.61 26.56 17.23
C HIS A 9 15.95 25.18 17.77
N GLY A 10 16.69 25.28 18.89
CA GLY A 10 17.31 24.22 19.65
C GLY A 10 16.35 23.07 19.98
N MET A 11 16.69 21.91 19.50
CA MET A 11 16.55 20.74 20.34
C MET A 11 17.59 20.91 21.46
N GLN A 12 17.16 20.90 22.70
CA GLN A 12 18.05 20.62 23.80
C GLN A 12 18.79 19.34 23.45
N GLU A 13 20.10 19.41 23.47
CA GLU A 13 21.01 18.28 23.49
C GLU A 13 20.71 17.47 24.76
N GLU A 14 19.63 16.71 24.76
CA GLU A 14 19.53 15.56 25.63
C GLU A 14 20.53 14.56 25.06
N ASN A 15 21.64 14.50 25.71
CA ASN A 15 22.79 13.64 25.59
C ASN A 15 22.57 12.42 24.69
N LEU A 16 22.93 12.52 23.41
CA LEU A 16 23.10 11.38 22.52
C LEU A 16 24.12 10.39 23.12
N ASP A 17 25.10 10.90 23.84
CA ASP A 17 26.12 10.11 24.56
C ASP A 17 25.46 9.25 25.68
N ASP A 18 24.53 9.80 26.45
CA ASP A 18 23.78 9.04 27.49
C ASP A 18 22.86 8.00 26.85
N MET A 19 22.31 8.26 25.66
CA MET A 19 21.55 7.25 24.91
C MET A 19 22.45 6.18 24.28
N GLU A 20 23.63 6.55 23.78
CA GLU A 20 24.61 5.59 23.27
C GLU A 20 25.12 4.70 24.37
N ASP A 21 25.46 5.25 25.53
CA ASP A 21 25.92 4.47 26.67
C ASP A 21 24.81 3.62 27.28
N PHE A 22 23.57 4.11 27.28
CA PHE A 22 22.42 3.30 27.72
C PHE A 22 22.11 2.18 26.72
N VAL A 23 22.16 2.42 25.43
CA VAL A 23 21.98 1.39 24.39
C VAL A 23 23.14 0.42 24.40
N LYS A 24 24.40 0.88 24.59
CA LYS A 24 25.57 0.02 24.77
C LYS A 24 25.42 -0.84 26.02
N ALA A 25 25.04 -0.26 27.16
CA ALA A 25 24.83 -0.99 28.40
C ALA A 25 23.69 -2.00 28.29
N SER A 26 22.60 -1.69 27.56
CA SER A 26 21.47 -2.57 27.39
C SER A 26 21.63 -3.60 26.27
N VAL A 27 22.50 -3.33 25.27
CA VAL A 27 22.72 -4.18 24.10
C VAL A 27 23.94 -5.10 24.27
N PHE A 28 24.94 -4.67 25.05
CA PHE A 28 26.19 -5.39 25.24
C PHE A 28 26.38 -5.99 26.64
N ASP A 29 25.44 -5.71 27.57
CA ASP A 29 25.45 -6.36 28.85
C ASP A 29 25.02 -7.82 28.67
N ASP A 30 25.88 -8.76 29.04
CA ASP A 30 25.61 -10.19 29.18
C ASP A 30 24.60 -10.48 30.30
N SER A 31 23.71 -9.54 30.59
CA SER A 31 22.62 -9.70 31.55
C SER A 31 21.85 -10.97 31.21
N PRO A 32 21.68 -11.90 32.10
CA PRO A 32 21.14 -13.20 31.82
C PRO A 32 19.73 -13.04 31.23
N ILE A 33 19.56 -13.52 30.01
CA ILE A 33 18.22 -13.75 29.45
C ILE A 33 17.50 -14.61 30.48
N ILE A 34 16.34 -14.17 30.93
CA ILE A 34 15.52 -14.94 31.86
C ILE A 34 15.18 -16.27 31.20
N ASN A 35 15.85 -17.33 31.62
CA ASN A 35 15.74 -18.64 30.97
C ASN A 35 14.97 -19.66 31.81
N SER A 36 14.68 -19.36 33.09
CA SER A 36 13.98 -20.29 33.99
C SER A 36 12.57 -19.78 34.33
N ARG A 37 11.69 -20.71 34.60
CA ARG A 37 10.34 -20.42 35.07
C ARG A 37 10.34 -19.71 36.43
N GLU A 38 11.31 -20.05 37.25
CA GLU A 38 11.48 -19.49 38.59
C GLU A 38 11.85 -18.00 38.56
N ASP A 39 12.53 -17.55 37.47
CA ASP A 39 12.84 -16.14 37.29
C ASP A 39 11.63 -15.27 36.96
N LEU A 40 10.52 -15.87 36.52
CA LEU A 40 9.32 -15.18 36.06
C LEU A 40 8.13 -15.27 37.00
N ILE A 41 8.15 -16.22 37.95
CA ILE A 41 6.99 -16.52 38.78
C ILE A 41 7.25 -16.12 40.23
N ASP A 42 6.68 -15.00 40.64
CA ASP A 42 6.05 -14.91 41.94
C ASP A 42 4.54 -15.00 41.69
N ALA A 43 3.93 -15.95 42.40
CA ALA A 43 2.73 -16.64 41.99
C ALA A 43 1.42 -15.89 42.23
N ASP A 44 1.27 -14.65 41.77
CA ASP A 44 -0.06 -14.02 41.76
C ASP A 44 -0.46 -13.54 40.36
N CYS A 45 -0.67 -14.53 39.49
CA CYS A 45 -1.25 -14.32 38.16
C CYS A 45 -2.72 -13.91 38.17
N ALA A 46 -3.34 -13.77 39.35
CA ALA A 46 -4.78 -13.54 39.51
C ALA A 46 -5.17 -12.05 39.54
N THR A 47 -4.23 -11.14 39.69
CA THR A 47 -4.52 -9.70 39.67
C THR A 47 -4.20 -9.09 38.30
N PRO A 48 -4.96 -8.08 37.85
CA PRO A 48 -4.64 -7.31 36.64
C PRO A 48 -3.21 -6.75 36.68
N GLU A 49 -2.61 -6.70 37.83
CA GLU A 49 -1.27 -6.21 38.09
C GLU A 49 -0.20 -7.27 37.91
N GLY A 50 -0.49 -8.52 38.13
CA GLY A 50 0.45 -9.63 37.97
C GLY A 50 0.73 -10.01 36.52
N LEU A 51 -0.23 -9.94 35.66
CA LEU A 51 -0.11 -10.13 34.18
C LEU A 51 0.72 -11.32 33.74
N GLY A 52 0.97 -12.27 34.63
CA GLY A 52 1.87 -13.37 34.37
C GLY A 52 3.37 -13.02 34.38
N PHE A 53 3.75 -11.82 34.82
CA PHE A 53 5.14 -11.39 34.95
C PHE A 53 5.55 -11.35 36.42
N SER A 54 6.73 -11.90 36.71
CA SER A 54 7.37 -11.73 38.02
C SER A 54 7.85 -10.28 38.24
N ASP A 55 8.02 -9.89 39.50
CA ASP A 55 8.62 -8.59 39.83
C ASP A 55 10.01 -8.42 39.24
N LYS A 56 10.76 -9.50 39.06
CA LYS A 56 12.07 -9.53 38.41
C LYS A 56 11.95 -9.16 36.94
N LEU A 57 10.96 -9.68 36.18
CA LEU A 57 10.72 -9.30 34.80
C LEU A 57 10.21 -7.87 34.70
N LEU A 58 9.36 -7.42 35.60
CA LEU A 58 8.90 -6.03 35.64
C LEU A 58 10.06 -5.06 35.91
N SER A 59 10.97 -5.44 36.84
CA SER A 59 12.20 -4.66 37.08
C SER A 59 13.11 -4.63 35.88
N PHE A 60 13.31 -5.77 35.21
CA PHE A 60 14.10 -5.88 34.00
C PHE A 60 13.55 -5.03 32.84
N LEU A 61 12.23 -5.04 32.64
CA LEU A 61 11.57 -4.20 31.66
C LEU A 61 11.46 -2.73 32.13
N LYS A 62 11.94 -2.42 33.34
CA LYS A 62 11.82 -1.10 33.96
C LYS A 62 10.39 -0.57 33.90
N LEU A 63 9.44 -1.40 34.25
CA LEU A 63 8.05 -1.00 34.41
C LEU A 63 7.87 -0.41 35.81
N SER A 64 7.31 0.78 35.88
CA SER A 64 6.92 1.40 37.16
C SER A 64 5.41 1.62 37.20
N LYS A 65 4.84 1.55 38.41
CA LYS A 65 3.46 1.91 38.66
C LYS A 65 3.40 3.39 39.01
N LYS A 66 2.55 4.15 38.34
CA LYS A 66 2.22 5.53 38.71
C LYS A 66 0.71 5.66 38.83
N ILE A 67 0.25 6.47 39.78
CA ILE A 67 -1.15 6.84 39.93
C ILE A 67 -1.34 8.17 39.19
N ASP A 68 -2.32 8.24 38.30
CA ASP A 68 -2.67 9.50 37.61
C ASP A 68 -3.48 10.42 38.56
N ASP A 69 -3.69 11.67 38.15
CA ASP A 69 -4.43 12.67 38.90
C ASP A 69 -5.91 12.29 39.18
N ARG A 70 -6.39 11.20 38.56
CA ARG A 70 -7.74 10.65 38.76
C ARG A 70 -7.76 9.40 39.64
N GLY A 71 -6.61 9.02 40.19
CA GLY A 71 -6.46 7.83 41.01
C GLY A 71 -6.35 6.51 40.25
N ASN A 72 -6.22 6.54 38.92
CA ASN A 72 -6.03 5.34 38.14
C ASN A 72 -4.58 4.90 38.14
N MET A 73 -4.35 3.59 38.27
CA MET A 73 -3.01 3.03 38.21
C MET A 73 -2.53 2.96 36.76
N LEU A 74 -1.49 3.75 36.44
CA LEU A 74 -0.83 3.74 35.14
C LEU A 74 0.47 2.96 35.24
N ARG A 75 0.71 2.08 34.27
CA ARG A 75 2.04 1.49 34.07
C ARG A 75 2.86 2.41 33.17
N VAL A 76 3.98 2.85 33.71
CA VAL A 76 4.91 3.72 32.99
C VAL A 76 6.10 2.88 32.56
N PHE A 77 6.32 2.81 31.26
CA PHE A 77 7.48 2.15 30.68
C PHE A 77 8.68 3.09 30.79
N THR A 78 9.70 2.67 31.52
CA THR A 78 10.94 3.45 31.69
C THR A 78 12.09 2.90 30.84
N ALA A 79 12.00 1.64 30.39
CA ALA A 79 12.96 1.10 29.43
C ALA A 79 12.60 1.51 28.00
N PRO A 80 13.59 1.84 27.15
CA PRO A 80 13.36 2.13 25.75
C PRO A 80 12.88 0.87 25.01
N GLU A 81 12.07 1.05 23.96
CA GLU A 81 11.49 -0.08 23.21
C GLU A 81 12.55 -0.93 22.51
N THR A 82 13.71 -0.35 22.22
CA THR A 82 14.90 -1.09 21.71
C THR A 82 15.35 -2.18 22.66
N ALA A 83 15.30 -1.94 23.97
CA ALA A 83 15.64 -2.94 24.97
C ALA A 83 14.60 -4.08 25.00
N TRP A 84 13.31 -3.78 24.80
CA TRP A 84 12.28 -4.83 24.69
C TRP A 84 12.52 -5.69 23.46
N VAL A 85 12.79 -5.07 22.32
CA VAL A 85 13.04 -5.78 21.08
C VAL A 85 14.27 -6.67 21.21
N HIS A 86 15.37 -6.14 21.74
CA HIS A 86 16.62 -6.90 21.92
C HIS A 86 16.42 -8.16 22.80
N ASN A 87 15.68 -8.03 23.89
CA ASN A 87 15.51 -9.10 24.86
C ASN A 87 14.39 -10.09 24.50
N LEU A 88 13.35 -9.64 23.82
CA LEU A 88 12.19 -10.49 23.50
C LEU A 88 12.25 -11.09 22.10
N ILE A 89 12.93 -10.44 21.14
CA ILE A 89 12.90 -10.86 19.75
C ILE A 89 14.22 -11.52 19.34
N LYS A 90 14.10 -12.70 18.76
CA LYS A 90 15.23 -13.37 18.09
C LYS A 90 15.02 -13.39 16.59
N LEU A 91 16.05 -12.99 15.87
CA LEU A 91 16.12 -13.09 14.41
C LEU A 91 17.19 -14.13 14.05
N HIS A 92 16.80 -15.20 13.35
CA HIS A 92 17.68 -16.32 13.04
C HIS A 92 18.41 -16.90 14.27
N GLY A 93 17.70 -17.01 15.40
CA GLY A 93 18.21 -17.59 16.64
C GLY A 93 19.08 -16.65 17.50
N LYS A 94 19.40 -15.44 17.02
CA LYS A 94 20.15 -14.41 17.74
C LYS A 94 19.24 -13.28 18.18
N ALA A 95 19.55 -12.64 19.32
CA ALA A 95 18.83 -11.43 19.74
C ALA A 95 18.87 -10.38 18.62
N PHE A 96 17.76 -9.65 18.46
CA PHE A 96 17.73 -8.56 17.47
C PHE A 96 18.71 -7.47 17.89
N ASP A 97 19.65 -7.13 16.99
CA ASP A 97 20.75 -6.22 17.26
C ASP A 97 20.57 -4.91 16.49
N PHE A 98 20.83 -3.80 17.16
CA PHE A 98 20.81 -2.43 16.59
C PHE A 98 22.16 -1.96 16.06
N THR A 99 23.23 -2.78 16.17
CA THR A 99 24.54 -2.45 15.64
C THR A 99 24.47 -2.16 14.14
N GLY A 100 24.92 -0.98 13.72
CA GLY A 100 24.80 -0.48 12.35
C GLY A 100 23.39 0.01 11.96
N ARG A 101 22.38 -0.20 12.80
CA ARG A 101 20.98 0.23 12.59
C ARG A 101 20.63 1.45 13.44
N ARG A 102 21.58 2.36 13.66
CA ARG A 102 21.36 3.55 14.50
C ARG A 102 20.16 4.37 14.05
N TYR A 103 19.86 4.40 12.76
CA TYR A 103 18.69 5.08 12.20
C TYR A 103 17.35 4.52 12.72
N LEU A 104 17.29 3.27 13.19
CA LEU A 104 16.06 2.67 13.74
C LEU A 104 15.84 3.04 15.21
N ILE A 105 16.90 3.35 15.98
CA ILE A 105 16.82 3.60 17.42
C ILE A 105 15.81 4.70 17.75
N PRO A 106 15.87 5.90 17.14
CA PRO A 106 14.89 6.96 17.42
C PRO A 106 13.45 6.58 17.00
N ILE A 107 13.30 5.72 15.98
CA ILE A 107 11.98 5.28 15.50
C ILE A 107 11.35 4.28 16.48
N TYR A 108 12.17 3.42 17.10
CA TYR A 108 11.69 2.50 18.12
C TYR A 108 11.38 3.21 19.44
N ASN A 109 12.29 4.07 19.90
CA ASN A 109 12.22 4.69 21.22
C ASN A 109 11.37 5.96 21.28
N GLY A 110 11.00 6.50 20.12
CA GLY A 110 10.20 7.72 20.06
C GLY A 110 8.76 7.51 20.53
N ASN A 111 8.18 8.56 21.10
CA ASN A 111 6.80 8.57 21.61
C ASN A 111 5.75 8.90 20.54
N GLN A 112 6.14 8.87 19.27
CA GLN A 112 5.26 9.24 18.16
C GLN A 112 4.12 8.22 18.03
N LYS A 113 2.88 8.73 18.01
CA LYS A 113 1.69 7.89 17.82
C LYS A 113 1.49 7.49 16.35
N MET A 114 1.88 8.35 15.42
CA MET A 114 1.71 8.14 13.99
C MET A 114 3.08 8.12 13.29
N ILE A 115 3.43 6.99 12.71
CA ILE A 115 4.70 6.79 12.00
C ILE A 115 4.42 6.19 10.62
N LEU A 116 4.98 6.81 9.58
CA LEU A 116 5.07 6.27 8.24
C LEU A 116 6.51 5.89 7.91
N LEU A 117 6.74 4.65 7.55
CA LEU A 117 7.99 4.18 6.95
C LEU A 117 7.82 4.10 5.43
N GLN A 118 8.33 5.09 4.71
CA GLN A 118 8.49 5.03 3.26
C GLN A 118 9.83 4.39 2.96
N THR A 119 9.84 3.18 2.43
CA THR A 119 11.05 2.37 2.39
C THR A 119 11.37 1.82 1.02
N ALA A 120 12.66 1.62 0.78
CA ALA A 120 13.15 0.71 -0.26
C ALA A 120 12.71 -0.73 0.01
N ARG A 121 13.00 -1.65 -0.91
CA ARG A 121 12.82 -3.08 -0.67
C ARG A 121 13.95 -3.66 0.19
N GLN A 122 13.63 -4.71 0.96
CA GLN A 122 14.59 -5.48 1.77
C GLN A 122 15.34 -4.64 2.85
N VAL A 123 14.70 -3.62 3.38
CA VAL A 123 15.24 -2.77 4.46
C VAL A 123 14.54 -3.02 5.81
N GLU A 124 14.09 -4.24 6.06
CA GLU A 124 13.50 -4.71 7.33
C GLU A 124 12.17 -4.04 7.75
N LYS A 125 11.42 -3.40 6.83
CA LYS A 125 10.14 -2.76 7.20
C LYS A 125 9.14 -3.71 7.90
N SER A 126 8.96 -4.91 7.34
CA SER A 126 8.04 -5.92 7.92
C SER A 126 8.58 -6.50 9.23
N THR A 127 9.92 -6.57 9.41
CA THR A 127 10.56 -6.91 10.67
C THR A 127 10.27 -5.83 11.73
N PHE A 128 10.38 -4.55 11.36
CA PHE A 128 10.03 -3.45 12.25
C PHE A 128 8.56 -3.55 12.72
N LEU A 129 7.62 -3.74 11.79
CA LEU A 129 6.21 -3.91 12.16
C LEU A 129 6.00 -5.14 13.05
N GLY A 130 6.61 -6.27 12.71
CA GLY A 130 6.53 -7.50 13.51
C GLY A 130 7.07 -7.31 14.93
N ASN A 131 8.22 -6.65 15.07
CA ASN A 131 8.79 -6.33 16.36
C ASN A 131 7.88 -5.45 17.21
N LYS A 132 7.36 -4.34 16.64
CA LYS A 132 6.39 -3.46 17.32
C LYS A 132 5.13 -4.21 17.76
N ILE A 133 4.61 -5.09 16.90
CA ILE A 133 3.41 -5.89 17.21
C ILE A 133 3.68 -6.86 18.35
N VAL A 134 4.73 -7.68 18.23
CA VAL A 134 4.99 -8.76 19.19
C VAL A 134 5.44 -8.22 20.53
N THR A 135 6.36 -7.26 20.57
CA THR A 135 6.87 -6.72 21.83
C THR A 135 5.79 -5.99 22.62
N ARG A 136 4.98 -5.16 21.97
CA ARG A 136 3.90 -4.45 22.65
C ARG A 136 2.79 -5.39 23.14
N SER A 137 2.42 -6.40 22.34
CA SER A 137 1.46 -7.43 22.78
C SER A 137 2.00 -8.27 23.93
N ALA A 138 3.32 -8.50 24.00
CA ALA A 138 3.93 -9.23 25.10
C ALA A 138 4.02 -8.39 26.38
N VAL A 139 4.39 -7.10 26.26
CA VAL A 139 4.69 -6.22 27.40
C VAL A 139 3.45 -5.51 27.95
N ILE A 140 2.52 -5.10 27.08
CA ILE A 140 1.32 -4.36 27.47
C ILE A 140 0.14 -5.33 27.59
N PRO A 141 -0.48 -5.46 28.76
CA PRO A 141 -1.61 -6.36 28.95
C PRO A 141 -2.87 -5.86 28.27
N TYR A 142 -3.69 -6.81 27.80
CA TYR A 142 -4.94 -6.56 27.10
C TYR A 142 -4.78 -5.68 25.84
N PHE A 143 -3.55 -5.60 25.30
CA PHE A 143 -3.23 -4.78 24.15
C PHE A 143 -3.71 -5.44 22.84
N ARG A 144 -4.47 -4.72 22.07
CA ARG A 144 -5.07 -5.21 20.83
C ARG A 144 -4.42 -4.57 19.61
N THR A 145 -3.81 -5.39 18.78
CA THR A 145 -3.18 -4.94 17.53
C THR A 145 -3.97 -5.42 16.32
N LEU A 146 -4.24 -4.52 15.39
CA LEU A 146 -4.78 -4.83 14.07
C LEU A 146 -3.69 -4.61 13.01
N TYR A 147 -3.28 -5.69 12.35
CA TYR A 147 -2.41 -5.64 11.18
C TYR A 147 -3.26 -5.77 9.91
N VAL A 148 -3.02 -4.91 8.94
CA VAL A 148 -3.73 -4.92 7.65
C VAL A 148 -2.74 -4.82 6.51
N SER A 149 -2.89 -5.69 5.52
CA SER A 149 -2.17 -5.64 4.24
C SER A 149 -3.14 -5.73 3.07
N PRO A 150 -2.73 -5.39 1.84
CA PRO A 150 -3.65 -5.38 0.69
C PRO A 150 -4.28 -6.73 0.40
N SER A 151 -3.52 -7.81 0.46
CA SER A 151 -4.01 -9.14 0.06
C SER A 151 -3.97 -10.16 1.18
N HIS A 152 -4.88 -11.14 1.10
CA HIS A 152 -4.94 -12.27 2.04
C HIS A 152 -3.65 -13.11 2.02
N ILE A 153 -2.98 -13.23 0.86
CA ILE A 153 -1.72 -13.96 0.73
C ILE A 153 -0.61 -13.23 1.49
N GLN A 154 -0.48 -11.91 1.33
CA GLN A 154 0.51 -11.11 2.06
C GLN A 154 0.27 -11.17 3.57
N THR A 155 -1.00 -11.06 4.00
CA THR A 155 -1.38 -11.20 5.42
C THR A 155 -0.95 -12.56 5.98
N ARG A 156 -1.19 -13.65 5.24
CA ARG A 156 -0.80 -15.01 5.63
C ARG A 156 0.73 -15.17 5.68
N THR A 157 1.43 -14.66 4.68
CA THR A 157 2.90 -14.67 4.64
C THR A 157 3.49 -13.92 5.83
N PHE A 158 2.99 -12.72 6.14
CA PHE A 158 3.43 -11.95 7.31
C PHE A 158 3.20 -12.73 8.62
N SER A 159 2.04 -13.34 8.78
CA SER A 159 1.72 -14.17 9.94
C SER A 159 2.68 -15.33 10.12
N ASN A 160 2.95 -16.10 9.03
CA ASN A 160 3.74 -17.32 9.09
C ASN A 160 5.25 -17.06 9.10
N ASP A 161 5.71 -16.06 8.34
CA ASP A 161 7.15 -15.87 8.10
C ASP A 161 7.74 -14.76 8.99
N ARG A 162 6.92 -13.96 9.66
CA ARG A 162 7.37 -12.90 10.56
C ARG A 162 6.88 -13.07 11.99
N LEU A 163 5.56 -13.10 12.20
CA LEU A 163 5.04 -13.16 13.58
C LEU A 163 5.26 -14.52 14.24
N LYS A 164 4.96 -15.62 13.54
CA LYS A 164 5.11 -16.96 14.09
C LYS A 164 6.56 -17.23 14.52
N PRO A 165 7.59 -17.02 13.67
CA PRO A 165 8.99 -17.22 14.08
C PRO A 165 9.40 -16.27 15.23
N ALA A 166 8.97 -15.01 15.24
CA ALA A 166 9.29 -14.06 16.31
C ALA A 166 8.72 -14.51 17.66
N ILE A 167 7.51 -15.07 17.68
CA ILE A 167 6.86 -15.60 18.90
C ILE A 167 7.54 -16.91 19.33
N GLU A 168 7.72 -17.87 18.43
CA GLU A 168 8.22 -19.21 18.76
C GLU A 168 9.71 -19.22 19.11
N SER A 169 10.53 -18.37 18.50
CA SER A 169 11.97 -18.28 18.78
C SER A 169 12.29 -17.52 20.07
N SER A 170 11.35 -16.74 20.62
CA SER A 170 11.53 -16.05 21.89
C SER A 170 11.34 -17.00 23.07
N PRO A 171 12.37 -17.27 23.90
CA PRO A 171 12.23 -18.16 25.03
C PRO A 171 11.18 -17.71 26.04
N ILE A 172 11.04 -16.39 26.21
CA ILE A 172 10.09 -15.79 27.15
C ILE A 172 8.66 -15.90 26.59
N ILE A 173 8.44 -15.45 25.33
CA ILE A 173 7.11 -15.39 24.75
C ILE A 173 6.57 -16.81 24.52
N SER A 174 7.36 -17.71 23.93
CA SER A 174 6.91 -19.06 23.60
C SER A 174 6.57 -19.89 24.83
N LYS A 175 7.36 -19.74 25.92
CA LYS A 175 7.20 -20.57 27.11
C LYS A 175 6.14 -20.03 28.07
N TYR A 176 6.03 -18.72 28.22
CA TYR A 176 5.23 -18.11 29.30
C TYR A 176 4.05 -17.26 28.83
N LEU A 177 4.09 -16.72 27.62
CA LEU A 177 3.07 -15.80 27.13
C LEU A 177 2.24 -16.37 25.98
N GLN A 178 2.70 -17.43 25.32
CA GLN A 178 1.97 -17.99 24.21
C GLN A 178 0.73 -18.76 24.69
N ASN A 179 -0.46 -18.35 24.20
CA ASN A 179 -1.68 -19.09 24.39
C ASN A 179 -1.79 -20.22 23.36
N SER A 180 -1.54 -21.45 23.76
CA SER A 180 -1.51 -22.61 22.85
C SER A 180 -2.81 -22.87 22.09
N ARG A 181 -3.95 -22.41 22.60
CA ARG A 181 -5.26 -22.59 21.96
C ARG A 181 -5.55 -21.57 20.85
N VAL A 182 -5.07 -20.33 20.98
CA VAL A 182 -5.39 -19.22 20.06
C VAL A 182 -4.18 -18.79 19.23
N SER A 183 -2.96 -18.98 19.72
CA SER A 183 -1.74 -18.53 19.05
C SER A 183 -1.41 -19.25 17.73
N GLN A 184 -2.03 -20.41 17.50
CA GLN A 184 -1.80 -21.22 16.29
C GLN A 184 -2.61 -20.74 15.07
N GLN A 185 -3.59 -19.87 15.24
CA GLN A 185 -4.41 -19.38 14.14
C GLN A 185 -3.61 -18.40 13.26
N VAL A 186 -3.77 -18.53 11.94
CA VAL A 186 -3.04 -17.69 10.98
C VAL A 186 -3.44 -16.22 11.10
N PHE A 187 -4.72 -15.93 11.31
CA PHE A 187 -5.26 -14.57 11.28
C PHE A 187 -5.53 -13.96 12.64
N GLU A 188 -5.29 -14.72 13.70
CA GLU A 188 -5.45 -14.26 15.08
C GLU A 188 -4.41 -14.92 15.97
N LYS A 189 -3.84 -14.15 16.89
CA LYS A 189 -2.88 -14.65 17.87
C LYS A 189 -3.22 -14.05 19.23
N GLY A 190 -3.38 -14.91 20.23
CA GLY A 190 -3.66 -14.52 21.60
C GLY A 190 -2.49 -14.79 22.52
N PHE A 191 -2.34 -13.96 23.54
CA PHE A 191 -1.35 -14.07 24.60
C PHE A 191 -2.04 -14.32 25.95
N THR A 192 -1.33 -14.97 26.88
CA THR A 192 -1.86 -15.27 28.22
C THR A 192 -2.13 -14.02 29.06
N ASN A 193 -1.47 -12.89 28.72
CA ASN A 193 -1.72 -11.58 29.35
C ASN A 193 -2.99 -10.87 28.81
N GLY A 194 -3.84 -11.56 28.06
CA GLY A 194 -5.08 -11.02 27.49
C GLY A 194 -4.90 -10.18 26.22
N SER A 195 -3.68 -10.06 25.68
CA SER A 195 -3.44 -9.31 24.45
C SER A 195 -3.76 -10.14 23.21
N PHE A 196 -4.17 -9.46 22.13
CA PHE A 196 -4.55 -10.09 20.87
C PHE A 196 -3.96 -9.36 19.66
N ILE A 197 -3.59 -10.13 18.64
CA ILE A 197 -3.17 -9.65 17.32
C ILE A 197 -4.19 -10.15 16.30
N PHE A 198 -4.83 -9.24 15.59
CA PHE A 198 -5.75 -9.51 14.48
C PHE A 198 -5.06 -9.18 13.17
N LEU A 199 -5.11 -10.09 12.21
CA LEU A 199 -4.55 -9.90 10.87
C LEU A 199 -5.68 -9.92 9.85
N ARG A 200 -5.79 -8.87 9.05
CA ARG A 200 -6.86 -8.69 8.06
C ARG A 200 -6.27 -8.20 6.73
N SER A 201 -7.03 -8.36 5.66
CA SER A 201 -6.68 -7.82 4.35
C SER A 201 -7.70 -6.78 3.91
N ALA A 202 -7.24 -5.69 3.26
CA ALA A 202 -8.07 -4.62 2.77
C ALA A 202 -7.52 -4.08 1.43
N PHE A 203 -7.96 -4.67 0.32
CA PHE A 203 -7.61 -4.21 -1.03
C PHE A 203 -8.65 -3.21 -1.55
N LEU A 204 -9.83 -3.68 -1.89
CA LEU A 204 -10.94 -2.85 -2.42
C LEU A 204 -11.93 -2.41 -1.34
N SER A 205 -12.03 -3.16 -0.23
CA SER A 205 -12.93 -2.87 0.88
C SER A 205 -12.22 -3.07 2.22
N ALA A 206 -12.54 -2.22 3.19
CA ALA A 206 -12.10 -2.32 4.58
C ALA A 206 -13.09 -3.10 5.47
N ASP A 207 -14.11 -3.75 4.93
CA ASP A 207 -15.18 -4.39 5.71
C ASP A 207 -14.68 -5.46 6.67
N ARG A 208 -13.62 -6.18 6.31
CA ARG A 208 -13.00 -7.20 7.18
C ARG A 208 -12.32 -6.64 8.42
N ALA A 209 -12.01 -5.34 8.44
CA ALA A 209 -11.45 -4.66 9.60
C ALA A 209 -12.54 -4.07 10.52
N ARG A 210 -13.77 -3.88 10.01
CA ARG A 210 -14.88 -3.33 10.80
C ARG A 210 -15.23 -4.21 11.99
N GLY A 211 -15.61 -3.59 13.10
CA GLY A 211 -16.00 -4.28 14.33
C GLY A 211 -14.84 -4.73 15.22
N ILE A 212 -13.58 -4.47 14.81
CA ILE A 212 -12.40 -4.74 15.64
C ILE A 212 -12.05 -3.46 16.42
N SER A 213 -11.99 -3.55 17.76
CA SER A 213 -11.39 -2.49 18.58
C SER A 213 -9.90 -2.77 18.72
N ALA A 214 -9.06 -1.79 18.45
CA ALA A 214 -7.61 -1.92 18.48
C ALA A 214 -6.94 -0.77 19.25
N ASP A 215 -5.78 -1.04 19.82
CA ASP A 215 -4.90 -0.05 20.46
C ASP A 215 -3.78 0.40 19.52
N GLN A 216 -3.44 -0.46 18.56
CA GLN A 216 -2.45 -0.25 17.56
C GLN A 216 -2.94 -0.76 16.20
N ILE A 217 -2.72 0.01 15.16
CA ILE A 217 -2.93 -0.41 13.77
C ILE A 217 -1.60 -0.36 13.03
N CYS A 218 -1.33 -1.43 12.27
CA CYS A 218 -0.20 -1.54 11.38
C CYS A 218 -0.70 -1.77 9.95
N LEU A 219 -0.51 -0.79 9.05
CA LEU A 219 -0.82 -0.91 7.63
C LEU A 219 0.48 -1.20 6.86
N ASP A 220 0.60 -2.40 6.32
CA ASP A 220 1.76 -2.82 5.49
C ASP A 220 1.40 -2.78 4.01
N GLU A 221 2.40 -2.55 3.16
CA GLU A 221 2.24 -2.36 1.71
C GLU A 221 1.19 -1.27 1.38
N LEU A 222 1.30 -0.13 2.08
CA LEU A 222 0.32 0.98 2.01
C LEU A 222 0.11 1.50 0.58
N GLN A 223 1.12 1.40 -0.31
CA GLN A 223 1.02 1.82 -1.70
C GLN A 223 -0.09 1.09 -2.47
N ASP A 224 -0.49 -0.09 -2.00
CA ASP A 224 -1.50 -0.94 -2.66
C ASP A 224 -2.87 -0.92 -1.95
N ILE A 225 -3.01 -0.17 -0.87
CA ILE A 225 -4.28 0.07 -0.17
C ILE A 225 -4.94 1.32 -0.77
N LEU A 226 -6.25 1.25 -1.03
CA LEU A 226 -7.01 2.44 -1.43
C LEU A 226 -7.01 3.48 -0.30
N ILE A 227 -6.73 4.73 -0.64
CA ILE A 227 -6.66 5.82 0.35
C ILE A 227 -8.00 6.02 1.08
N SER A 228 -9.13 5.76 0.43
CA SER A 228 -10.48 5.82 1.01
C SER A 228 -10.72 4.76 2.09
N ASN A 229 -9.99 3.65 2.10
CA ASN A 229 -10.10 2.60 3.11
C ASN A 229 -9.36 2.95 4.40
N VAL A 230 -8.33 3.79 4.33
CA VAL A 230 -7.49 4.14 5.49
C VAL A 230 -8.31 4.75 6.63
N PRO A 231 -9.17 5.78 6.42
CA PRO A 231 -9.98 6.33 7.50
C PRO A 231 -10.91 5.30 8.15
N VAL A 232 -11.49 4.39 7.36
CA VAL A 232 -12.39 3.33 7.85
C VAL A 232 -11.64 2.37 8.78
N ILE A 233 -10.42 1.98 8.40
CA ILE A 233 -9.58 1.11 9.23
C ILE A 233 -9.18 1.85 10.53
N LEU A 234 -8.82 3.12 10.46
CA LEU A 234 -8.41 3.91 11.61
C LEU A 234 -9.52 4.13 12.64
N GLN A 235 -10.79 4.03 12.26
CA GLN A 235 -11.91 4.07 13.21
C GLN A 235 -11.84 2.97 14.27
N CYS A 236 -11.14 1.86 14.00
CA CYS A 236 -10.91 0.80 14.99
C CYS A 236 -10.14 1.28 16.24
N LEU A 237 -9.48 2.45 16.18
CA LEU A 237 -8.76 3.06 17.32
C LEU A 237 -9.62 4.00 18.18
N SER A 238 -10.86 4.28 17.80
CA SER A 238 -11.68 5.35 18.39
C SER A 238 -11.84 5.26 19.92
N HIS A 239 -11.87 4.06 20.48
CA HIS A 239 -12.02 3.82 21.93
C HIS A 239 -10.70 3.57 22.66
N SER A 240 -9.56 3.57 21.95
CA SER A 240 -8.27 3.30 22.56
C SER A 240 -7.64 4.56 23.15
N LYS A 241 -7.04 4.41 24.32
CA LYS A 241 -6.17 5.43 24.94
C LYS A 241 -4.80 5.54 24.26
N TYR A 242 -4.36 4.49 23.56
CA TYR A 242 -3.05 4.42 22.92
C TYR A 242 -3.05 5.03 21.53
N GLN A 243 -3.94 4.59 20.65
CA GLN A 243 -4.14 5.09 19.29
C GLN A 243 -2.88 5.09 18.41
N TYR A 244 -2.06 4.04 18.51
CA TYR A 244 -0.86 3.91 17.69
C TYR A 244 -1.18 3.55 16.24
N GLN A 245 -0.53 4.23 15.30
CA GLN A 245 -0.72 4.09 13.86
C GLN A 245 0.64 3.94 13.17
N PHE A 246 0.92 2.76 12.66
CA PHE A 246 2.15 2.47 11.92
C PHE A 246 1.82 2.12 10.48
N PHE A 247 2.42 2.84 9.57
CA PHE A 247 2.25 2.68 8.14
C PHE A 247 3.60 2.32 7.52
N ALA A 248 3.62 1.36 6.61
CA ALA A 248 4.84 0.99 5.92
C ALA A 248 4.57 0.59 4.47
N GLY A 249 5.51 0.84 3.60
CA GLY A 249 5.44 0.43 2.21
C GLY A 249 6.60 0.95 1.37
N THR A 250 6.64 0.49 0.14
CA THR A 250 7.59 0.94 -0.88
C THR A 250 6.84 1.80 -1.88
N PRO A 251 7.21 3.08 -2.07
CA PRO A 251 6.51 3.95 -3.00
C PRO A 251 6.69 3.42 -4.43
N LYS A 252 5.68 3.67 -5.28
CA LYS A 252 5.73 3.37 -6.71
C LYS A 252 5.73 4.68 -7.48
N THR A 253 4.61 5.37 -7.49
CA THR A 253 4.39 6.64 -8.18
C THR A 253 3.99 7.70 -7.17
N HIS A 254 3.96 8.96 -7.56
CA HIS A 254 3.48 10.03 -6.68
C HIS A 254 1.99 9.92 -6.34
N ASP A 255 1.22 9.17 -7.12
CA ASP A 255 -0.23 9.04 -6.99
C ASP A 255 -0.68 7.97 -5.99
N ASN A 256 0.19 7.06 -5.58
CA ASN A 256 -0.23 5.97 -4.68
C ASN A 256 -0.44 6.43 -3.23
N CYS A 257 -1.14 5.62 -2.46
CA CYS A 257 -1.56 5.95 -1.10
C CYS A 257 -0.37 6.34 -0.19
N ILE A 258 0.77 5.64 -0.28
CA ILE A 258 1.93 5.94 0.57
C ILE A 258 2.55 7.30 0.23
N SER A 259 2.67 7.64 -1.06
CA SER A 259 3.23 8.92 -1.48
C SER A 259 2.34 10.09 -1.08
N GLN A 260 1.01 9.95 -1.23
CA GLN A 260 0.05 10.95 -0.75
C GLN A 260 0.07 11.09 0.78
N THR A 261 0.27 9.98 1.49
CA THR A 261 0.41 10.00 2.95
C THR A 261 1.71 10.65 3.37
N TRP A 262 2.82 10.39 2.65
CA TRP A 262 4.13 11.01 2.87
C TRP A 262 4.06 12.53 2.86
N GLU A 263 3.28 13.11 1.95
CA GLU A 263 3.09 14.57 1.88
C GLU A 263 2.50 15.19 3.14
N ARG A 264 1.86 14.41 4.01
CA ARG A 264 1.27 14.86 5.28
C ARG A 264 2.20 14.69 6.47
N THR A 265 3.35 14.04 6.28
CA THR A 265 4.30 13.70 7.35
C THR A 265 5.39 14.74 7.53
N THR A 266 6.25 14.55 8.54
CA THR A 266 7.46 15.35 8.75
C THR A 266 8.51 15.19 7.66
N GLN A 267 8.42 14.16 6.82
CA GLN A 267 9.37 13.86 5.73
C GLN A 267 10.83 13.82 6.22
N CYS A 268 11.09 13.00 7.25
CA CYS A 268 12.43 12.88 7.81
C CYS A 268 13.36 12.13 6.85
N GLU A 269 14.56 12.68 6.67
CA GLU A 269 15.64 12.11 5.88
C GLU A 269 16.85 11.83 6.76
N TRP A 270 17.46 10.66 6.57
CA TRP A 270 18.71 10.31 7.25
C TRP A 270 19.88 11.02 6.60
N MET A 271 20.35 12.08 7.23
CA MET A 271 21.44 12.90 6.72
C MET A 271 22.77 12.43 7.29
N VAL A 272 23.74 12.20 6.42
CA VAL A 272 25.05 11.66 6.79
C VAL A 272 26.14 12.71 6.63
N PRO A 273 26.91 13.03 7.69
CA PRO A 273 28.00 14.00 7.60
C PRO A 273 29.21 13.39 6.86
N CYS A 274 29.98 14.25 6.21
CA CYS A 274 31.28 13.88 5.67
C CYS A 274 32.40 14.45 6.57
N SER A 275 33.17 13.57 7.17
CA SER A 275 34.32 13.99 8.03
C SER A 275 35.35 14.83 7.28
N HIS A 276 35.67 14.49 6.03
CA HIS A 276 36.60 15.23 5.20
C HIS A 276 36.10 16.64 4.87
N CYS A 277 34.87 16.81 4.41
CA CYS A 277 34.31 18.13 4.13
C CYS A 277 34.16 18.97 5.40
N SER A 278 33.83 18.36 6.53
CA SER A 278 33.67 19.05 7.81
C SER A 278 34.96 19.68 8.30
N ALA A 279 36.10 19.06 8.01
CA ALA A 279 37.39 19.59 8.36
C ALA A 279 37.79 20.85 7.53
N ILE A 280 37.28 20.98 6.29
CA ILE A 280 37.68 22.02 5.35
C ILE A 280 36.69 23.20 5.32
N THR A 281 35.39 22.90 5.25
CA THR A 281 34.35 23.91 4.91
C THR A 281 33.18 23.92 5.90
N GLY A 282 33.31 23.25 7.06
CA GLY A 282 32.21 23.02 7.98
C GLY A 282 31.35 21.79 7.61
N LYS A 283 30.48 21.38 8.54
CA LYS A 283 29.70 20.16 8.44
C LYS A 283 28.81 20.15 7.19
N LYS A 284 29.13 19.29 6.21
CA LYS A 284 28.31 19.08 5.02
C LYS A 284 27.56 17.75 5.12
N TRP A 285 26.26 17.83 4.94
CA TRP A 285 25.35 16.72 5.04
C TRP A 285 25.05 16.12 3.66
N ASN A 286 25.10 14.81 3.59
CA ASN A 286 24.71 14.03 2.42
C ASN A 286 23.27 13.52 2.60
N TYR A 287 22.40 13.94 1.70
CA TYR A 287 21.13 13.28 1.44
C TYR A 287 21.43 12.04 0.61
N LEU A 288 21.08 10.86 1.13
CA LEU A 288 21.46 9.59 0.48
C LEU A 288 20.63 9.34 -0.78
N ASP A 289 21.26 9.48 -1.93
CA ASP A 289 20.70 9.25 -3.25
C ASP A 289 21.72 8.52 -4.17
N LYS A 290 21.41 8.42 -5.47
CA LYS A 290 22.25 7.76 -6.47
C LYS A 290 23.68 8.32 -6.53
N THR A 291 23.88 9.60 -6.20
CA THR A 291 25.20 10.26 -6.24
C THR A 291 26.12 9.84 -5.09
N ASN A 292 25.60 9.16 -4.08
CA ASN A 292 26.35 8.61 -2.97
C ASN A 292 26.86 7.18 -3.20
N ILE A 293 26.67 6.61 -4.39
CA ILE A 293 27.08 5.24 -4.71
C ILE A 293 28.45 5.28 -5.38
N GLY A 294 29.47 4.86 -4.64
CA GLY A 294 30.82 4.70 -5.15
C GLY A 294 31.15 3.26 -5.49
N LEU A 295 32.28 3.04 -6.19
CA LEU A 295 32.69 1.70 -6.62
C LEU A 295 32.88 0.71 -5.44
N HIS A 296 33.39 1.19 -4.31
CA HIS A 296 33.76 0.34 -3.17
C HIS A 296 32.87 0.54 -1.92
N GLY A 297 31.87 1.40 -1.99
CA GLY A 297 31.00 1.73 -0.87
C GLY A 297 30.40 3.14 -0.98
N PRO A 298 29.65 3.59 0.02
CA PRO A 298 29.04 4.92 0.04
C PRO A 298 30.09 6.04 0.01
N ILE A 299 29.84 7.07 -0.80
CA ILE A 299 30.73 8.24 -0.95
C ILE A 299 29.99 9.55 -0.72
N CYS A 300 30.75 10.57 -0.33
CA CYS A 300 30.26 11.94 -0.24
C CYS A 300 30.04 12.52 -1.63
N LYS A 301 28.84 13.03 -1.90
CA LYS A 301 28.50 13.66 -3.18
C LYS A 301 29.30 14.93 -3.51
N TYR A 302 29.95 15.55 -2.51
CA TYR A 302 30.69 16.79 -2.70
C TYR A 302 32.19 16.57 -2.97
N CYS A 303 32.81 15.57 -2.33
CA CYS A 303 34.27 15.36 -2.42
C CYS A 303 34.66 13.94 -2.86
N GLY A 304 33.72 13.02 -3.05
CA GLY A 304 34.01 11.65 -3.46
C GLY A 304 34.65 10.75 -2.40
N ASN A 305 34.97 11.27 -1.20
CA ASN A 305 35.52 10.43 -0.13
C ASN A 305 34.47 9.49 0.46
N ALA A 306 34.91 8.34 0.97
CA ALA A 306 34.03 7.39 1.66
C ALA A 306 33.35 8.05 2.87
N ILE A 307 32.09 7.73 3.10
CA ILE A 307 31.29 8.17 4.24
C ILE A 307 30.78 6.98 5.04
N ASP A 308 30.68 7.14 6.36
CA ASP A 308 30.05 6.16 7.24
C ASP A 308 28.57 6.50 7.37
N VAL A 309 27.72 5.70 6.73
CA VAL A 309 26.27 5.89 6.73
C VAL A 309 25.60 5.51 8.05
N SER A 310 26.32 4.83 8.95
CA SER A 310 25.83 4.53 10.30
C SER A 310 25.81 5.76 11.20
N ILE A 311 26.61 6.77 10.87
CA ILE A 311 26.73 8.03 11.61
C ILE A 311 25.91 9.10 10.89
N GLY A 312 24.67 9.26 11.29
CA GLY A 312 23.77 10.25 10.69
C GLY A 312 22.76 10.77 11.70
N GLU A 313 21.90 11.65 11.22
CA GLU A 313 20.84 12.25 12.01
C GLU A 313 19.56 12.34 11.17
N TRP A 314 18.41 12.12 11.81
CA TRP A 314 17.12 12.36 11.18
C TRP A 314 16.82 13.86 11.13
N GLN A 315 16.70 14.41 9.93
CA GLN A 315 16.31 15.79 9.73
C GLN A 315 14.90 15.86 9.13
N LYS A 316 14.05 16.71 9.72
CA LYS A 316 12.66 16.94 9.29
C LYS A 316 12.64 17.99 8.18
N ALA A 317 11.89 17.72 7.10
CA ALA A 317 11.65 18.73 6.07
C ALA A 317 10.53 19.71 6.47
N LYS A 318 9.57 19.26 7.31
CA LYS A 318 8.46 20.09 7.79
C LYS A 318 7.92 19.64 9.14
N GLN A 319 7.13 20.50 9.78
CA GLN A 319 6.45 20.20 11.04
C GLN A 319 5.16 19.42 10.78
N SER A 320 4.97 18.34 11.53
CA SER A 320 3.75 17.55 11.55
C SER A 320 3.75 16.65 12.80
N ASP A 321 2.59 16.30 13.32
CA ASP A 321 2.43 15.27 14.35
C ASP A 321 2.51 13.85 13.77
N PHE A 322 2.45 13.73 12.45
CA PHE A 322 2.63 12.49 11.73
C PHE A 322 4.08 12.39 11.24
N TYR A 323 4.84 11.49 11.83
CA TYR A 323 6.26 11.33 11.50
C TYR A 323 6.43 10.40 10.30
N GLY A 324 7.12 10.88 9.27
CA GLY A 324 7.51 10.08 8.10
C GLY A 324 9.02 9.89 8.07
N TYR A 325 9.47 8.66 7.88
CA TYR A 325 10.88 8.31 7.76
C TYR A 325 11.13 7.61 6.44
N ARG A 326 12.09 8.10 5.63
CA ARG A 326 12.52 7.40 4.42
C ARG A 326 13.72 6.52 4.71
N ILE A 327 13.59 5.23 4.45
CA ILE A 327 14.67 4.25 4.66
C ILE A 327 15.03 3.64 3.30
N ASN A 328 16.25 3.87 2.84
CA ASN A 328 16.77 3.34 1.59
C ASN A 328 17.84 2.23 1.82
N GLN A 329 18.23 1.54 0.77
CA GLN A 329 19.22 0.47 0.87
C GLN A 329 20.62 0.97 1.24
N LEU A 330 20.94 2.26 1.01
CA LEU A 330 22.22 2.85 1.38
C LEU A 330 22.41 3.04 2.88
N MET A 331 21.37 2.79 3.70
CA MET A 331 21.43 2.84 5.17
C MET A 331 21.64 1.45 5.78
N VAL A 332 21.51 0.38 4.99
CA VAL A 332 21.40 -1.00 5.50
C VAL A 332 22.78 -1.61 5.72
N PRO A 333 23.16 -2.03 6.94
CA PRO A 333 24.55 -2.40 7.29
C PRO A 333 25.13 -3.55 6.44
N TRP A 334 24.32 -4.56 6.11
CA TRP A 334 24.79 -5.69 5.31
C TRP A 334 24.88 -5.39 3.81
N ILE A 335 24.25 -4.32 3.32
CA ILE A 335 24.35 -3.85 1.94
C ILE A 335 25.58 -2.96 1.77
N VAL A 336 25.74 -1.98 2.67
CA VAL A 336 26.78 -0.95 2.55
C VAL A 336 28.18 -1.41 2.99
N LYS A 337 28.32 -2.68 3.39
CA LYS A 337 29.62 -3.24 3.76
C LYS A 337 30.56 -3.18 2.55
N LYS A 338 31.72 -2.55 2.75
CA LYS A 338 32.75 -2.36 1.72
C LYS A 338 33.03 -3.66 0.95
N GLU A 339 33.00 -3.59 -0.37
CA GLU A 339 33.33 -4.68 -1.30
C GLU A 339 32.51 -5.98 -1.11
N SER A 340 31.37 -5.88 -0.44
CA SER A 340 30.47 -7.03 -0.27
C SER A 340 29.75 -7.37 -1.58
N ASP A 341 29.30 -8.63 -1.71
CA ASP A 341 28.51 -9.04 -2.86
C ASP A 341 27.16 -8.30 -2.91
N ALA A 342 26.63 -7.90 -1.75
CA ALA A 342 25.43 -7.07 -1.68
C ALA A 342 25.67 -5.67 -2.27
N TRP A 343 26.85 -5.06 -2.00
CA TRP A 343 27.21 -3.78 -2.62
C TRP A 343 27.41 -3.90 -4.13
N LYS A 344 28.08 -4.94 -4.60
CA LYS A 344 28.21 -5.21 -6.04
C LYS A 344 26.85 -5.41 -6.71
N THR A 345 25.94 -6.11 -6.05
CA THR A 345 24.56 -6.28 -6.52
C THR A 345 23.84 -4.93 -6.63
N LEU A 346 24.02 -4.03 -5.67
CA LEU A 346 23.44 -2.68 -5.71
C LEU A 346 23.99 -1.86 -6.89
N ILE A 347 25.30 -1.95 -7.17
CA ILE A 347 25.90 -1.29 -8.35
C ILE A 347 25.29 -1.88 -9.64
N MET A 348 25.18 -3.21 -9.74
CA MET A 348 24.56 -3.88 -10.89
C MET A 348 23.09 -3.43 -11.06
N GLN A 349 22.33 -3.29 -9.98
CA GLN A 349 20.97 -2.75 -10.01
C GLN A 349 20.93 -1.31 -10.53
N MET A 350 21.90 -0.47 -10.14
CA MET A 350 22.01 0.90 -10.63
C MET A 350 22.24 0.97 -12.15
N GLU A 351 22.95 -0.01 -12.71
CA GLU A 351 23.25 -0.10 -14.16
C GLU A 351 22.12 -0.75 -14.96
N THR A 352 21.42 -1.72 -14.38
CA THR A 352 20.50 -2.58 -15.13
C THR A 352 19.01 -2.29 -14.89
N TYR A 353 18.67 -1.71 -13.76
CA TYR A 353 17.27 -1.40 -13.46
C TYR A 353 16.78 -0.18 -14.25
N PRO A 354 15.53 -0.18 -14.73
CA PRO A 354 14.87 1.04 -15.15
C PRO A 354 14.93 2.09 -14.03
N GLU A 355 15.07 3.35 -14.37
CA GLU A 355 15.23 4.43 -13.37
C GLU A 355 14.09 4.40 -12.32
N SER A 356 12.83 4.18 -12.76
CA SER A 356 11.69 4.05 -11.84
C SER A 356 11.87 2.93 -10.83
N GLN A 357 12.36 1.78 -11.26
CA GLN A 357 12.57 0.63 -10.39
C GLN A 357 13.72 0.90 -9.41
N PHE A 358 14.81 1.52 -9.87
CA PHE A 358 15.91 1.88 -9.00
C PHE A 358 15.50 2.90 -7.93
N GLN A 359 14.77 3.96 -8.33
CA GLN A 359 14.26 4.97 -7.41
C GLN A 359 13.31 4.36 -6.36
N ASN A 360 12.38 3.51 -6.78
CA ASN A 360 11.40 2.90 -5.88
C ASN A 360 12.04 1.84 -4.97
N GLU A 361 12.74 0.86 -5.56
CA GLU A 361 13.15 -0.36 -4.85
C GLU A 361 14.48 -0.22 -4.10
N VAL A 362 15.38 0.67 -4.55
CA VAL A 362 16.69 0.89 -3.92
C VAL A 362 16.69 2.15 -3.06
N LEU A 363 16.14 3.25 -3.56
CA LEU A 363 16.19 4.54 -2.87
C LEU A 363 14.92 4.86 -2.05
N GLY A 364 13.82 4.10 -2.22
CA GLY A 364 12.58 4.33 -1.50
C GLY A 364 11.91 5.65 -1.87
N LEU A 365 12.09 6.10 -3.10
CA LEU A 365 11.55 7.34 -3.66
C LEU A 365 10.43 7.03 -4.64
N ALA A 366 9.36 7.83 -4.61
CA ALA A 366 8.34 7.80 -5.64
C ALA A 366 8.92 8.31 -6.97
N PHE A 367 8.58 7.66 -8.06
CA PHE A 367 9.06 8.04 -9.36
C PHE A 367 7.99 7.86 -10.43
N ASP A 368 7.62 8.94 -11.09
CA ASP A 368 6.72 8.89 -12.23
C ASP A 368 7.54 8.77 -13.52
N ASN A 369 7.40 7.64 -14.19
CA ASN A 369 7.98 7.49 -15.53
C ASN A 369 7.30 8.46 -16.50
N ALA A 370 8.11 9.06 -17.38
CA ALA A 370 7.60 9.75 -18.57
C ALA A 370 6.78 8.81 -19.48
N SER A 371 6.82 7.50 -19.22
CA SER A 371 6.06 6.46 -19.92
C SER A 371 4.64 6.23 -19.37
N LYS A 372 4.20 6.93 -18.31
CA LYS A 372 2.80 6.86 -17.89
C LYS A 372 1.88 7.61 -18.85
N PRO A 373 0.87 6.93 -19.39
CA PRO A 373 -0.03 7.54 -20.37
C PRO A 373 -0.88 8.65 -19.76
N ILE A 374 -1.14 8.59 -18.44
CA ILE A 374 -1.95 9.58 -17.71
C ILE A 374 -1.46 9.71 -16.28
N THR A 375 -1.61 10.90 -15.67
CA THR A 375 -1.34 11.16 -14.25
C THR A 375 -2.65 11.38 -13.48
N ARG A 376 -2.60 11.23 -12.15
CA ARG A 376 -3.74 11.52 -11.28
C ARG A 376 -4.24 12.95 -11.44
N ALA A 377 -3.32 13.91 -11.52
CA ALA A 377 -3.66 15.32 -11.70
C ALA A 377 -4.47 15.54 -13.00
N GLN A 378 -4.08 14.87 -14.09
CA GLN A 378 -4.81 14.93 -15.35
C GLN A 378 -6.20 14.27 -15.28
N LEU A 379 -6.34 13.16 -14.53
CA LEU A 379 -7.67 12.56 -14.29
C LEU A 379 -8.55 13.48 -13.44
N MET A 380 -8.00 14.14 -12.42
CA MET A 380 -8.74 15.11 -11.60
C MET A 380 -9.21 16.32 -12.42
N GLN A 381 -8.48 16.72 -13.45
CA GLN A 381 -8.91 17.78 -14.38
C GLN A 381 -10.14 17.39 -15.24
N CYS A 382 -10.40 16.08 -15.35
CA CYS A 382 -11.61 15.57 -16.01
C CYS A 382 -12.79 15.43 -15.03
N CYS A 383 -12.61 15.73 -13.74
CA CYS A 383 -13.66 15.64 -12.74
C CYS A 383 -14.41 16.96 -12.64
N ASP A 384 -15.75 16.90 -12.65
CA ASP A 384 -16.63 18.02 -12.43
C ASP A 384 -17.42 17.78 -11.13
N PRO A 385 -17.23 18.63 -10.09
CA PRO A 385 -17.96 18.49 -8.82
C PRO A 385 -19.49 18.57 -8.95
N ASN A 386 -19.98 19.16 -10.04
CA ASN A 386 -21.41 19.29 -10.33
C ASN A 386 -21.93 18.19 -11.26
N HIS A 387 -21.05 17.29 -11.74
CA HIS A 387 -21.48 16.19 -12.56
C HIS A 387 -22.14 15.11 -11.70
N HIS A 388 -23.40 14.84 -12.03
CA HIS A 388 -24.19 13.85 -11.30
C HIS A 388 -23.80 12.41 -11.64
N PHE A 389 -23.54 11.59 -10.60
CA PHE A 389 -23.15 10.20 -10.69
C PHE A 389 -24.21 9.31 -10.02
N ILE A 390 -24.80 8.41 -10.78
CA ILE A 390 -25.85 7.51 -10.32
C ILE A 390 -25.23 6.49 -9.33
N LYS A 391 -25.69 6.48 -8.09
CA LYS A 391 -25.16 5.57 -7.05
C LYS A 391 -25.84 4.21 -7.06
N ASP A 392 -27.16 4.19 -7.26
CA ASP A 392 -27.97 2.97 -7.32
C ASP A 392 -28.99 3.08 -8.46
N PRO A 393 -28.79 2.37 -9.58
CA PRO A 393 -29.70 2.45 -10.71
C PRO A 393 -31.10 1.89 -10.44
N PHE A 394 -31.31 1.23 -9.31
CA PHE A 394 -32.61 0.72 -8.89
C PHE A 394 -33.38 1.67 -7.96
N LYS A 395 -32.68 2.66 -7.37
CA LYS A 395 -33.26 3.70 -6.49
C LYS A 395 -32.94 5.08 -7.04
N LEU A 396 -33.53 5.41 -8.17
CA LEU A 396 -33.28 6.66 -8.88
C LEU A 396 -33.82 7.87 -8.09
N THR A 397 -32.98 8.85 -7.91
CA THR A 397 -33.31 10.18 -7.41
C THR A 397 -33.94 11.04 -8.52
N ALA A 398 -34.45 12.22 -8.19
CA ALA A 398 -34.97 13.16 -9.19
C ALA A 398 -33.87 13.59 -10.18
N GLU A 399 -32.64 13.79 -9.69
CA GLU A 399 -31.47 14.14 -10.51
C GLU A 399 -31.05 12.98 -11.43
N ASP A 400 -31.12 11.72 -10.95
CA ASP A 400 -30.89 10.53 -11.79
C ASP A 400 -31.90 10.47 -12.94
N ILE A 401 -33.18 10.73 -12.66
CA ILE A 401 -34.25 10.73 -13.66
C ILE A 401 -34.01 11.83 -14.71
N GLU A 402 -33.53 12.99 -14.31
CA GLU A 402 -33.15 14.06 -15.24
C GLU A 402 -32.04 13.62 -16.19
N VAL A 403 -30.98 12.96 -15.67
CA VAL A 403 -29.91 12.38 -16.49
C VAL A 403 -30.46 11.36 -17.49
N VAL A 404 -31.32 10.45 -17.02
CA VAL A 404 -31.94 9.40 -17.87
C VAL A 404 -32.76 10.00 -19.00
N ASN A 405 -33.54 11.03 -18.72
CA ASN A 405 -34.41 11.68 -19.71
C ASN A 405 -33.64 12.52 -20.73
N ASN A 406 -32.54 13.14 -20.31
CA ASN A 406 -31.80 14.09 -21.14
C ASN A 406 -30.58 13.48 -21.84
N SER A 407 -30.26 12.19 -21.64
CA SER A 407 -29.06 11.55 -22.17
C SER A 407 -29.38 10.27 -22.93
N ALA A 408 -28.72 10.06 -24.07
CA ALA A 408 -28.69 8.77 -24.73
C ALA A 408 -27.66 7.87 -24.03
N LEU A 409 -28.07 7.20 -22.95
CA LEU A 409 -27.19 6.38 -22.15
C LEU A 409 -26.74 5.11 -22.88
N ILE A 410 -25.43 4.88 -22.86
CA ILE A 410 -24.75 3.75 -23.48
C ILE A 410 -23.96 3.01 -22.41
N GLY A 411 -23.86 1.68 -22.51
CA GLY A 411 -23.07 0.86 -21.61
C GLY A 411 -21.79 0.33 -22.24
N GLY A 412 -20.85 -0.04 -21.40
CA GLY A 412 -19.66 -0.79 -21.78
C GLY A 412 -19.34 -1.84 -20.72
N ILE A 413 -19.00 -3.05 -21.13
CA ILE A 413 -18.64 -4.14 -20.22
C ILE A 413 -17.30 -4.70 -20.63
N ASP A 414 -16.42 -4.82 -19.65
CA ASP A 414 -15.24 -5.64 -19.71
C ASP A 414 -15.43 -6.86 -18.81
N TRP A 415 -15.26 -8.06 -19.38
CA TRP A 415 -15.51 -9.31 -18.67
C TRP A 415 -14.24 -9.82 -18.01
N GLY A 416 -14.23 -9.95 -16.69
CA GLY A 416 -13.14 -10.52 -15.92
C GLY A 416 -13.41 -11.95 -15.46
N GLU A 417 -12.36 -12.73 -15.24
CA GLU A 417 -12.45 -14.12 -14.75
C GLU A 417 -12.92 -14.23 -13.29
N GLY A 418 -13.13 -13.13 -12.60
CA GLY A 418 -13.64 -13.05 -11.24
C GLY A 418 -12.83 -13.89 -10.26
N GLN A 419 -11.85 -13.32 -9.57
CA GLN A 419 -11.12 -14.06 -8.55
C GLN A 419 -11.29 -13.44 -7.17
N ASP A 420 -12.17 -14.05 -6.40
CA ASP A 420 -12.03 -14.08 -4.95
C ASP A 420 -10.98 -15.15 -4.60
N GLY A 421 -10.00 -14.81 -3.76
CA GLY A 421 -8.85 -15.67 -3.41
C GLY A 421 -9.17 -16.95 -2.65
N SER A 422 -10.34 -17.55 -2.88
CA SER A 422 -10.82 -18.75 -2.19
C SER A 422 -10.70 -20.04 -3.01
N ASP A 423 -10.29 -20.00 -4.27
CA ASP A 423 -10.27 -21.21 -5.08
C ASP A 423 -9.02 -22.06 -4.85
N LYS A 424 -9.22 -23.16 -4.13
CA LYS A 424 -8.27 -24.24 -3.91
C LYS A 424 -8.20 -25.09 -5.19
N GLY A 425 -7.19 -24.88 -5.98
CA GLY A 425 -6.81 -25.89 -6.94
C GLY A 425 -6.53 -25.40 -8.35
N LEU A 426 -5.33 -24.92 -8.56
CA LEU A 426 -4.56 -25.18 -9.77
C LEU A 426 -3.11 -24.70 -9.52
N LYS A 427 -2.19 -25.62 -9.43
CA LYS A 427 -0.76 -25.36 -9.29
C LYS A 427 -0.25 -24.63 -10.53
N GLY A 428 0.33 -23.44 -10.37
CA GLY A 428 1.40 -22.99 -11.25
C GLY A 428 1.07 -21.94 -12.31
N LYS A 429 0.06 -21.05 -12.16
CA LYS A 429 0.00 -19.81 -12.97
C LYS A 429 -0.23 -18.60 -12.08
N PHE A 430 0.55 -17.53 -12.30
CA PHE A 430 0.34 -16.23 -11.66
C PHE A 430 -1.07 -15.75 -12.00
N LYS A 431 -1.92 -15.61 -10.98
CA LYS A 431 -3.30 -15.18 -11.16
C LYS A 431 -3.32 -13.67 -11.37
N THR A 432 -3.81 -13.22 -12.50
CA THR A 432 -4.07 -11.81 -12.82
C THR A 432 -5.30 -11.33 -12.04
N ALA A 433 -5.25 -10.12 -11.47
CA ALA A 433 -6.43 -9.48 -10.88
C ALA A 433 -7.27 -8.92 -12.03
N SER A 434 -8.32 -9.65 -12.44
CA SER A 434 -9.26 -9.21 -13.47
C SER A 434 -10.69 -9.28 -12.92
N TYR A 435 -11.44 -8.22 -13.10
CA TYR A 435 -12.79 -8.04 -12.60
C TYR A 435 -13.74 -7.68 -13.73
N THR A 436 -14.99 -8.16 -13.67
CA THR A 436 -16.01 -7.60 -14.56
C THR A 436 -16.35 -6.19 -14.11
N VAL A 437 -16.23 -5.23 -15.05
CA VAL A 437 -16.61 -3.83 -14.83
C VAL A 437 -17.66 -3.42 -15.85
N PHE A 438 -18.70 -2.73 -15.36
CA PHE A 438 -19.75 -2.16 -16.16
C PHE A 438 -19.77 -0.64 -16.00
N THR A 439 -19.65 0.08 -17.12
CA THR A 439 -19.65 1.53 -17.22
C THR A 439 -20.87 2.02 -18.01
N VAL A 440 -21.52 3.09 -17.57
CA VAL A 440 -22.59 3.78 -18.30
C VAL A 440 -22.20 5.23 -18.51
N GLY A 441 -22.33 5.69 -19.74
CA GLY A 441 -22.02 7.08 -20.11
C GLY A 441 -22.82 7.57 -21.32
N ALA A 442 -22.66 8.84 -21.64
CA ALA A 442 -23.29 9.47 -22.80
C ALA A 442 -22.45 10.64 -23.34
N TYR A 443 -22.56 10.93 -24.63
CA TYR A 443 -22.06 12.21 -25.16
C TYR A 443 -22.94 13.36 -24.75
N SER A 444 -22.35 14.45 -24.29
CA SER A 444 -23.02 15.73 -24.09
C SER A 444 -23.21 16.47 -25.42
N ALA A 445 -24.02 17.54 -25.40
CA ALA A 445 -24.19 18.44 -26.54
C ALA A 445 -22.90 19.10 -27.02
N TYR A 446 -21.88 19.20 -26.14
CA TYR A 446 -20.56 19.75 -26.43
C TYR A 446 -19.52 18.69 -26.78
N ASP A 447 -19.96 17.50 -27.18
CA ASP A 447 -19.13 16.38 -27.63
C ASP A 447 -18.18 15.77 -26.55
N LYS A 448 -18.39 16.13 -25.27
CA LYS A 448 -17.69 15.49 -24.16
C LYS A 448 -18.40 14.22 -23.73
N PHE A 449 -17.63 13.18 -23.43
CA PHE A 449 -18.17 11.92 -22.94
C PHE A 449 -18.32 11.95 -21.42
N LYS A 450 -19.55 11.94 -20.92
CA LYS A 450 -19.88 11.97 -19.49
C LYS A 450 -20.09 10.56 -18.97
N VAL A 451 -19.44 10.23 -17.85
CA VAL A 451 -19.58 8.93 -17.16
C VAL A 451 -20.55 9.08 -16.02
N HIS A 452 -21.69 8.40 -16.09
CA HIS A 452 -22.80 8.56 -15.15
C HIS A 452 -22.90 7.41 -14.13
N PHE A 453 -22.32 6.24 -14.42
CA PHE A 453 -22.33 5.10 -13.52
C PHE A 453 -21.18 4.16 -13.82
N MET A 454 -20.59 3.57 -12.78
CA MET A 454 -19.62 2.46 -12.89
C MET A 454 -19.88 1.45 -11.78
N LYS A 455 -19.78 0.16 -12.11
CA LYS A 455 -19.85 -0.93 -11.13
C LYS A 455 -18.79 -1.98 -11.42
N ARG A 456 -18.07 -2.39 -10.37
CA ARG A 456 -17.17 -3.54 -10.36
C ARG A 456 -17.86 -4.67 -9.62
N PHE A 457 -17.92 -5.85 -10.23
CA PHE A 457 -18.52 -7.03 -9.61
C PHE A 457 -17.48 -7.79 -8.81
N THR A 458 -17.77 -8.06 -7.54
CA THR A 458 -16.83 -8.68 -6.59
C THR A 458 -17.56 -9.67 -5.68
N GLY A 459 -16.81 -10.60 -5.06
CA GLY A 459 -17.35 -11.53 -4.09
C GLY A 459 -18.45 -12.43 -4.67
N LYS A 460 -19.65 -12.40 -4.10
CA LYS A 460 -20.79 -13.21 -4.58
C LYS A 460 -21.41 -12.71 -5.89
N GLU A 461 -21.08 -11.51 -6.32
CA GLU A 461 -21.61 -10.91 -7.54
C GLU A 461 -20.87 -11.33 -8.82
N ILE A 462 -19.82 -12.15 -8.72
CA ILE A 462 -19.02 -12.59 -9.88
C ILE A 462 -19.70 -13.66 -10.74
N ASP A 463 -20.84 -14.19 -10.30
CA ASP A 463 -21.61 -15.17 -11.08
C ASP A 463 -22.06 -14.56 -12.41
N PRO A 464 -21.71 -15.16 -13.57
CA PRO A 464 -22.06 -14.63 -14.88
C PRO A 464 -23.56 -14.43 -15.09
N GLU A 465 -24.39 -15.30 -14.54
CA GLU A 465 -25.84 -15.18 -14.65
C GLU A 465 -26.37 -13.99 -13.84
N TYR A 466 -25.82 -13.79 -12.63
CA TYR A 466 -26.12 -12.61 -11.82
C TYR A 466 -25.75 -11.32 -12.57
N ILE A 467 -24.54 -11.26 -13.15
CA ILE A 467 -24.08 -10.07 -13.89
C ILE A 467 -24.98 -9.78 -15.09
N VAL A 468 -25.31 -10.79 -15.88
CA VAL A 468 -26.20 -10.63 -17.04
C VAL A 468 -27.59 -10.13 -16.62
N ASN A 469 -28.14 -10.68 -15.54
CA ASN A 469 -29.43 -10.24 -15.01
C ASN A 469 -29.37 -8.79 -14.51
N TYR A 470 -28.33 -8.45 -13.77
CA TYR A 470 -28.10 -7.09 -13.26
C TYR A 470 -28.00 -6.09 -14.39
N VAL A 471 -27.12 -6.34 -15.38
CA VAL A 471 -26.90 -5.46 -16.52
C VAL A 471 -28.17 -5.29 -17.36
N ALA A 472 -28.90 -6.36 -17.62
CA ALA A 472 -30.15 -6.30 -18.36
C ALA A 472 -31.23 -5.46 -17.61
N ALA A 473 -31.31 -5.61 -16.29
CA ALA A 473 -32.22 -4.82 -15.47
C ALA A 473 -31.84 -3.33 -15.46
N VAL A 474 -30.53 -3.00 -15.34
CA VAL A 474 -30.05 -1.60 -15.44
C VAL A 474 -30.29 -1.04 -16.83
N PHE A 475 -30.08 -1.81 -17.90
CA PHE A 475 -30.37 -1.40 -19.27
C PHE A 475 -31.81 -0.93 -19.43
N GLN A 476 -32.74 -1.73 -18.94
CA GLN A 476 -34.18 -1.40 -19.00
C GLN A 476 -34.52 -0.21 -18.11
N ARG A 477 -34.01 -0.20 -16.88
CA ARG A 477 -34.31 0.83 -15.89
C ARG A 477 -33.84 2.23 -16.28
N LEU A 478 -32.64 2.30 -16.87
CA LEU A 478 -32.06 3.55 -17.34
C LEU A 478 -32.43 3.89 -18.80
N GLY A 479 -33.25 3.12 -19.46
CA GLY A 479 -33.65 3.36 -20.86
C GLY A 479 -32.45 3.42 -21.83
N MET A 480 -31.43 2.64 -21.56
CA MET A 480 -30.17 2.66 -22.34
C MET A 480 -30.42 2.30 -23.79
N LYS A 481 -29.55 2.79 -24.68
CA LYS A 481 -29.70 2.61 -26.13
C LYS A 481 -28.86 1.48 -26.70
N MET A 482 -27.67 1.26 -26.14
CA MET A 482 -26.72 0.25 -26.63
C MET A 482 -25.76 -0.17 -25.53
N ILE A 483 -25.21 -1.38 -25.62
CA ILE A 483 -24.09 -1.85 -24.79
C ILE A 483 -22.98 -2.37 -25.69
N GLY A 484 -21.77 -1.91 -25.44
CA GLY A 484 -20.52 -2.46 -25.98
C GLY A 484 -19.93 -3.52 -25.06
N VAL A 485 -19.53 -4.66 -25.60
CA VAL A 485 -18.98 -5.78 -24.82
C VAL A 485 -17.70 -6.30 -25.45
N ASP A 486 -16.79 -6.81 -24.59
CA ASP A 486 -15.65 -7.60 -25.07
C ASP A 486 -16.11 -8.90 -25.73
N TRP A 487 -15.50 -9.24 -26.86
CA TRP A 487 -15.81 -10.48 -27.59
C TRP A 487 -15.02 -11.67 -27.05
N GLY A 488 -13.81 -11.46 -26.57
CA GLY A 488 -12.81 -12.50 -26.34
C GLY A 488 -13.21 -13.57 -25.33
N PHE A 489 -13.53 -13.18 -24.13
CA PHE A 489 -13.85 -14.09 -23.02
C PHE A 489 -15.36 -14.37 -22.89
N GLY A 490 -16.18 -13.48 -23.43
CA GLY A 490 -17.59 -13.41 -23.11
C GLY A 490 -18.56 -14.09 -24.08
N TRP A 491 -18.15 -14.96 -25.02
CA TRP A 491 -19.07 -15.43 -26.07
C TRP A 491 -20.38 -16.03 -25.51
N GLY A 492 -20.31 -16.90 -24.54
CA GLY A 492 -21.50 -17.50 -23.90
C GLY A 492 -22.32 -16.49 -23.12
N VAL A 493 -21.65 -15.63 -22.37
CA VAL A 493 -22.24 -14.58 -21.52
C VAL A 493 -22.86 -13.48 -22.38
N ASN A 494 -22.17 -13.07 -23.45
CA ASN A 494 -22.67 -12.11 -24.44
C ASN A 494 -24.00 -12.59 -25.07
N ASN A 495 -24.08 -13.87 -25.47
CA ASN A 495 -25.30 -14.42 -26.02
C ASN A 495 -26.48 -14.42 -25.01
N ALA A 496 -26.19 -14.66 -23.73
CA ALA A 496 -27.19 -14.59 -22.68
C ALA A 496 -27.71 -13.15 -22.51
N LEU A 497 -26.80 -12.17 -22.52
CA LEU A 497 -27.14 -10.74 -22.45
C LEU A 497 -27.96 -10.31 -23.68
N PHE A 498 -27.56 -10.71 -24.90
CA PHE A 498 -28.23 -10.34 -26.15
C PHE A 498 -29.67 -10.87 -26.22
N ARG A 499 -29.92 -12.07 -25.68
CA ARG A 499 -31.30 -12.61 -25.56
C ARG A 499 -32.19 -11.76 -24.68
N LYS A 500 -31.63 -11.11 -23.63
CA LYS A 500 -32.38 -10.30 -22.66
C LYS A 500 -32.66 -8.88 -23.14
N ILE A 501 -31.68 -8.22 -23.77
CA ILE A 501 -31.81 -6.80 -24.15
C ILE A 501 -32.02 -6.59 -25.67
N GLY A 502 -31.94 -7.65 -26.44
CA GLY A 502 -32.08 -7.64 -27.90
C GLY A 502 -30.74 -7.45 -28.63
N PRO A 503 -30.46 -8.22 -29.68
CA PRO A 503 -29.16 -8.20 -30.37
C PRO A 503 -28.85 -6.87 -31.06
N LYS A 504 -29.88 -6.09 -31.43
CA LYS A 504 -29.69 -4.75 -32.04
C LYS A 504 -29.14 -3.71 -31.06
N ASN A 505 -29.30 -3.95 -29.76
CA ASN A 505 -28.85 -3.07 -28.70
C ASN A 505 -27.47 -3.46 -28.16
N CYS A 506 -26.79 -4.40 -28.80
CA CYS A 506 -25.49 -4.90 -28.39
C CYS A 506 -24.50 -4.78 -29.53
N VAL A 507 -23.26 -4.39 -29.23
CA VAL A 507 -22.14 -4.39 -30.14
C VAL A 507 -20.93 -5.05 -29.50
N GLN A 508 -20.29 -5.95 -30.24
CA GLN A 508 -19.12 -6.68 -29.78
C GLN A 508 -17.85 -6.06 -30.34
N PHE A 509 -16.82 -5.97 -29.49
CA PHE A 509 -15.51 -5.47 -29.82
C PHE A 509 -14.44 -6.53 -29.58
N MET A 510 -13.48 -6.65 -30.48
CA MET A 510 -12.35 -7.56 -30.38
C MET A 510 -11.05 -6.80 -30.60
N TYR A 511 -10.11 -6.95 -29.71
CA TYR A 511 -8.77 -6.41 -29.92
C TYR A 511 -7.98 -7.23 -30.92
N VAL A 512 -7.28 -6.54 -31.80
CA VAL A 512 -6.32 -7.11 -32.76
C VAL A 512 -5.02 -6.31 -32.73
N ASP A 513 -3.91 -6.99 -33.00
CA ASP A 513 -2.59 -6.35 -32.97
C ASP A 513 -2.24 -5.65 -34.26
N ARG A 514 -2.67 -6.17 -35.41
CA ARG A 514 -2.32 -5.66 -36.74
C ARG A 514 -3.50 -5.79 -37.67
N GLN A 515 -3.86 -4.67 -38.30
CA GLN A 515 -4.78 -4.59 -39.44
C GLN A 515 -4.54 -3.26 -40.21
N LYS A 516 -5.11 -3.14 -41.41
CA LYS A 516 -4.95 -1.92 -42.24
C LYS A 516 -5.73 -0.72 -41.68
N GLN A 517 -6.89 -0.97 -41.10
CA GLN A 517 -7.77 0.06 -40.53
C GLN A 517 -7.74 -0.02 -39.02
N THR A 518 -7.84 1.11 -38.32
CA THR A 518 -7.90 1.14 -36.85
C THR A 518 -9.10 0.36 -36.30
N ARG A 519 -10.20 0.43 -37.03
CA ARG A 519 -11.47 -0.27 -36.75
C ARG A 519 -11.98 -0.89 -38.03
N LYS A 520 -12.45 -2.13 -37.93
CA LYS A 520 -13.00 -2.87 -39.09
C LYS A 520 -14.18 -3.71 -38.62
N TRP A 521 -15.29 -3.63 -39.38
CA TRP A 521 -16.42 -4.54 -39.14
C TRP A 521 -16.12 -5.92 -39.73
N ASP A 522 -16.30 -6.93 -38.89
CA ASP A 522 -16.22 -8.34 -39.28
C ASP A 522 -17.64 -8.89 -39.52
N HIS A 523 -18.03 -9.04 -40.77
CA HIS A 523 -19.35 -9.52 -41.16
C HIS A 523 -19.61 -11.00 -40.80
N ILE A 524 -18.58 -11.80 -40.61
CA ILE A 524 -18.69 -13.22 -40.26
C ILE A 524 -18.85 -13.36 -38.77
N GLY A 525 -18.03 -12.64 -38.01
CA GLY A 525 -18.04 -12.70 -36.54
C GLY A 525 -19.01 -11.73 -35.87
N TYR A 526 -19.73 -10.89 -36.63
CA TYR A 526 -20.66 -9.85 -36.13
C TYR A 526 -20.05 -9.00 -35.01
N LYS A 527 -18.81 -8.50 -35.23
CA LYS A 527 -18.06 -7.73 -34.26
C LYS A 527 -17.19 -6.67 -34.93
N TYR A 528 -16.80 -5.67 -34.19
CA TYR A 528 -15.75 -4.74 -34.59
C TYR A 528 -14.38 -5.25 -34.14
N GLN A 529 -13.44 -5.36 -35.07
CA GLN A 529 -12.03 -5.57 -34.78
C GLN A 529 -11.37 -4.20 -34.57
N MET A 530 -10.66 -4.01 -33.47
CA MET A 530 -10.03 -2.75 -33.09
C MET A 530 -8.54 -2.95 -32.82
N MET A 531 -7.69 -2.07 -33.32
CA MET A 531 -6.26 -2.07 -32.99
C MET A 531 -6.07 -1.63 -31.53
N ARG A 532 -5.73 -2.59 -30.63
CA ARG A 532 -5.68 -2.40 -29.17
C ARG A 532 -4.93 -1.12 -28.77
N ASN A 533 -3.67 -0.98 -29.17
CA ASN A 533 -2.86 0.17 -28.77
C ASN A 533 -3.41 1.51 -29.27
N HIS A 534 -4.01 1.51 -30.44
CA HIS A 534 -4.55 2.75 -31.02
C HIS A 534 -5.78 3.24 -30.25
N VAL A 535 -6.75 2.36 -30.00
CA VAL A 535 -7.98 2.75 -29.30
C VAL A 535 -7.72 3.11 -27.84
N ILE A 536 -6.77 2.45 -27.15
CA ILE A 536 -6.33 2.84 -25.81
C ILE A 536 -5.65 4.22 -25.84
N SER A 537 -4.78 4.47 -26.84
CA SER A 537 -4.14 5.78 -27.05
C SER A 537 -5.17 6.91 -27.21
N GLU A 538 -6.25 6.66 -27.96
CA GLU A 538 -7.33 7.65 -28.13
C GLU A 538 -8.05 7.97 -26.81
N VAL A 539 -8.21 6.98 -25.91
CA VAL A 539 -8.80 7.24 -24.58
C VAL A 539 -7.87 8.15 -23.77
N PHE A 540 -6.58 7.82 -23.66
CA PHE A 540 -5.63 8.65 -22.92
C PHE A 540 -5.45 10.04 -23.52
N TYR A 541 -5.47 10.15 -24.84
CA TYR A 541 -5.43 11.44 -25.52
C TYR A 541 -6.67 12.29 -25.19
N GLY A 542 -7.87 11.67 -25.24
CA GLY A 542 -9.12 12.34 -24.87
C GLY A 542 -9.14 12.78 -23.40
N LEU A 543 -8.61 11.95 -22.47
CA LEU A 543 -8.45 12.32 -21.07
C LEU A 543 -7.55 13.55 -20.91
N LYS A 544 -6.40 13.60 -21.61
CA LYS A 544 -5.50 14.77 -21.59
C LYS A 544 -6.14 16.03 -22.16
N LYS A 545 -7.06 15.88 -23.11
CA LYS A 545 -7.83 16.99 -23.69
C LYS A 545 -9.08 17.36 -22.89
N GLN A 546 -9.38 16.63 -21.79
CA GLN A 546 -10.59 16.81 -21.02
C GLN A 546 -11.89 16.58 -21.84
N ASP A 547 -11.82 15.63 -22.79
CA ASP A 547 -12.98 15.18 -23.59
C ASP A 547 -13.91 14.26 -22.77
N PHE A 548 -13.48 13.85 -21.57
CA PHE A 548 -14.25 13.06 -20.62
C PHE A 548 -14.65 13.91 -19.42
N VAL A 549 -15.81 13.58 -18.84
CA VAL A 549 -16.28 14.17 -17.58
C VAL A 549 -16.64 13.05 -16.62
N PHE A 550 -16.00 13.09 -15.45
CA PHE A 550 -16.25 12.18 -14.34
C PHE A 550 -16.85 12.94 -13.16
N PRO A 551 -17.46 12.24 -12.19
CA PRO A 551 -17.87 12.86 -10.93
C PRO A 551 -16.66 13.32 -10.11
N ARG A 552 -16.87 13.75 -8.87
CA ARG A 552 -15.77 14.04 -7.93
C ARG A 552 -14.83 12.85 -7.85
N TYR A 553 -13.54 13.12 -7.79
CA TYR A 553 -12.51 12.06 -7.85
C TYR A 553 -12.73 10.96 -6.79
N GLU A 554 -13.17 11.34 -5.59
CA GLU A 554 -13.42 10.43 -4.47
C GLU A 554 -14.57 9.42 -4.75
N GLU A 555 -15.50 9.77 -5.63
CA GLU A 555 -16.66 8.92 -5.95
C GLU A 555 -16.29 7.77 -6.90
N TRP A 556 -15.23 7.95 -7.70
CA TRP A 556 -14.78 6.93 -8.66
C TRP A 556 -13.31 6.54 -8.52
N GLU A 557 -12.62 6.96 -7.44
CA GLU A 557 -11.20 6.68 -7.19
C GLU A 557 -10.84 5.20 -7.35
N SER A 558 -11.75 4.30 -6.94
CA SER A 558 -11.54 2.84 -7.07
C SER A 558 -11.41 2.37 -8.53
N PHE A 559 -12.01 3.11 -9.47
CA PHE A 559 -11.92 2.86 -10.91
C PHE A 559 -10.79 3.66 -11.56
N ALA A 560 -10.53 4.89 -11.08
CA ALA A 560 -9.46 5.74 -11.56
C ALA A 560 -8.08 5.05 -11.45
N LYS A 561 -7.91 4.19 -10.46
CA LYS A 561 -6.69 3.40 -10.26
C LYS A 561 -6.37 2.50 -11.45
N ASP A 562 -7.35 1.91 -12.10
CA ASP A 562 -7.17 1.04 -13.27
C ASP A 562 -6.52 1.81 -14.45
N PHE A 563 -6.80 3.11 -14.58
CA PHE A 563 -6.17 3.98 -15.58
C PHE A 563 -4.71 4.30 -15.22
N LEU A 564 -4.43 4.46 -13.92
CA LEU A 564 -3.10 4.76 -13.41
C LEU A 564 -2.18 3.53 -13.39
N ASN A 565 -2.73 2.33 -13.41
CA ASN A 565 -2.00 1.07 -13.46
C ASN A 565 -1.39 0.80 -14.83
N VAL A 566 -1.91 1.43 -15.88
CA VAL A 566 -1.40 1.26 -17.25
C VAL A 566 -0.10 2.02 -17.44
N GLY A 567 0.89 1.35 -17.98
CA GLY A 567 2.17 1.91 -18.42
C GLY A 567 2.34 1.78 -19.93
N VAL A 568 3.38 2.39 -20.46
CA VAL A 568 3.80 2.25 -21.85
C VAL A 568 5.19 1.64 -21.89
N GLU A 569 5.34 0.50 -22.54
CA GLU A 569 6.62 -0.19 -22.70
C GLU A 569 6.93 -0.38 -24.18
N TYR A 570 8.23 -0.35 -24.53
CA TYR A 570 8.66 -0.67 -25.88
C TYR A 570 8.79 -2.18 -26.02
N SER A 571 8.01 -2.76 -26.93
CA SER A 571 8.13 -4.17 -27.30
C SER A 571 9.18 -4.34 -28.40
N GLU A 572 10.32 -4.94 -28.11
CA GLU A 572 11.36 -5.27 -29.09
C GLU A 572 10.84 -6.23 -30.16
N TYR A 573 10.00 -7.19 -29.77
CA TYR A 573 9.40 -8.17 -30.68
C TYR A 573 8.48 -7.50 -31.71
N GLN A 574 7.65 -6.54 -31.26
CA GLN A 574 6.70 -5.84 -32.15
C GLN A 574 7.25 -4.53 -32.70
N ARG A 575 8.42 -4.09 -32.21
CA ARG A 575 9.09 -2.81 -32.55
C ARG A 575 8.16 -1.59 -32.43
N LYS A 576 7.34 -1.56 -31.38
CA LYS A 576 6.40 -0.47 -31.10
C LYS A 576 6.17 -0.30 -29.61
N MET A 577 5.71 0.89 -29.20
CA MET A 577 5.22 1.14 -27.85
C MET A 577 3.90 0.40 -27.63
N MET A 578 3.77 -0.24 -26.49
CA MET A 578 2.58 -1.01 -26.10
C MET A 578 2.06 -0.55 -24.75
N TYR A 579 0.74 -0.46 -24.62
CA TYR A 579 0.10 -0.28 -23.32
C TYR A 579 0.08 -1.62 -22.59
N VAL A 580 0.68 -1.63 -21.41
CA VAL A 580 0.83 -2.80 -20.55
C VAL A 580 0.36 -2.46 -19.14
N HIS A 581 -0.10 -3.46 -18.41
CA HIS A 581 -0.35 -3.37 -16.97
C HIS A 581 0.35 -4.54 -16.26
N ARG A 582 0.63 -4.39 -14.97
CA ARG A 582 1.18 -5.49 -14.19
C ARG A 582 0.08 -6.53 -13.91
N SER A 583 0.40 -7.80 -13.99
CA SER A 583 -0.56 -8.89 -13.77
C SER A 583 -1.27 -8.88 -12.40
N SER A 584 -0.72 -8.16 -11.43
CA SER A 584 -1.32 -7.98 -10.09
C SER A 584 -2.23 -6.75 -9.98
N GLU A 585 -2.32 -5.91 -11.00
CA GLU A 585 -3.02 -4.63 -10.97
C GLU A 585 -4.10 -4.60 -12.06
N PRO A 586 -5.38 -4.34 -11.73
CA PRO A 586 -6.46 -4.34 -12.71
C PRO A 586 -6.39 -3.12 -13.63
N ASP A 587 -6.87 -3.29 -14.87
CA ASP A 587 -7.10 -2.23 -15.86
C ASP A 587 -8.52 -2.29 -16.47
N ASP A 588 -9.39 -3.11 -15.89
CA ASP A 588 -10.72 -3.45 -16.41
C ASP A 588 -11.65 -2.24 -16.56
N ALA A 589 -11.55 -1.24 -15.65
CA ALA A 589 -12.35 -0.02 -15.75
C ALA A 589 -11.98 0.84 -16.97
N LEU A 590 -10.71 0.84 -17.39
CA LEU A 590 -10.28 1.49 -18.63
C LEU A 590 -10.93 0.83 -19.85
N HIS A 591 -10.90 -0.52 -19.90
CA HIS A 591 -11.48 -1.26 -21.03
C HIS A 591 -13.01 -1.16 -21.06
N SER A 592 -13.67 -1.22 -19.91
CA SER A 592 -15.11 -0.99 -19.80
C SER A 592 -15.52 0.39 -20.30
N LEU A 593 -14.79 1.46 -19.93
CA LEU A 593 -15.01 2.81 -20.44
C LEU A 593 -14.77 2.89 -21.96
N LEU A 594 -13.71 2.24 -22.45
CA LEU A 594 -13.39 2.19 -23.87
C LEU A 594 -14.54 1.56 -24.66
N TYR A 595 -15.04 0.39 -24.26
CA TYR A 595 -16.17 -0.26 -24.93
C TYR A 595 -17.45 0.57 -24.85
N CYS A 596 -17.69 1.27 -23.74
CA CYS A 596 -18.80 2.20 -23.61
C CYS A 596 -18.73 3.35 -24.63
N ARG A 597 -17.56 4.00 -24.73
CA ARG A 597 -17.32 5.11 -25.68
C ARG A 597 -17.40 4.64 -27.13
N GLU A 598 -16.82 3.48 -27.45
CA GLU A 598 -16.88 2.92 -28.80
C GLU A 598 -18.31 2.56 -29.20
N ALA A 599 -19.11 1.95 -28.30
CA ALA A 599 -20.53 1.70 -28.53
C ALA A 599 -21.32 3.01 -28.75
N ALA A 600 -20.99 4.06 -28.02
CA ALA A 600 -21.60 5.38 -28.21
C ALA A 600 -21.26 5.97 -29.61
N LYS A 601 -20.01 5.78 -30.09
CA LYS A 601 -19.65 6.18 -31.47
C LYS A 601 -20.46 5.39 -32.51
N VAL A 602 -20.64 4.08 -32.32
CA VAL A 602 -21.48 3.23 -33.19
C VAL A 602 -22.92 3.76 -33.20
N PHE A 603 -23.50 3.98 -32.03
CA PHE A 603 -24.87 4.46 -31.89
C PHE A 603 -25.09 5.82 -32.59
N HIS A 604 -24.14 6.73 -32.49
CA HIS A 604 -24.22 8.06 -33.11
C HIS A 604 -23.74 8.09 -34.59
N GLY A 605 -23.48 6.93 -35.21
CA GLY A 605 -23.01 6.86 -36.58
C GLY A 605 -21.63 7.47 -36.82
N ARG A 606 -20.79 7.59 -35.79
CA ARG A 606 -19.44 8.17 -35.85
C ARG A 606 -18.34 7.10 -36.09
N TYR A 607 -18.76 5.89 -36.38
CA TYR A 607 -17.88 4.75 -36.65
C TYR A 607 -17.66 4.62 -38.16
N VAL A 608 -16.59 5.24 -38.65
CA VAL A 608 -16.22 5.22 -40.08
C VAL A 608 -14.90 4.46 -40.26
#